data_b41bf39252ee889d9cd3428e9d038f9a
#
_entry.id   b41bf39252ee889d9cd3428e9d038f9a
#
_cell.length_a   1.000
_cell.length_b   1.000
_cell.length_c   1.000
_cell.angle_alpha   90.00
_cell.angle_beta   90.00
_cell.angle_gamma   90.00
#
_symmetry.space_group_name_H-M   'P 1'
#
loop_
_entity.id
_entity.type
_entity.pdbx_description
1 polymer ?
#
loop_
_entity_poly.entity_id
_entity_poly.type
_entity_poly.pdbx_seq_one_letter_code
_entity_poly.pdbx_strand_id
1 'polypeptide(L)'
;GDMVIHPRLVEDHVEHARRGHFSQGVRIPLDAHATLVQLAPSAGIQGSLAPGLGGLRRGYAFRLPAMSVLLRRAANSIIAIKSCNQGFWRRDLLAVNGFDEEMRGWGSEDKELCARLENAGIRRQTLLFAAIAFHLDHPPASRGSAAANLALWRETVRSGRTRCDAGIDRHRP
;
A
#
# COMPACT_ATOMS: atom_id res chain seq x y z
N GLY A 1 -2.01 -14.44 5.68
CA GLY A 1 -2.15 -13.18 4.93
C GLY A 1 -3.13 -13.35 3.79
N ASP A 2 -3.68 -12.25 3.35
CA ASP A 2 -4.73 -12.14 2.32
C ASP A 2 -4.21 -11.60 0.99
N MET A 3 -2.89 -11.60 0.79
CA MET A 3 -2.25 -11.08 -0.42
C MET A 3 -1.44 -12.14 -1.15
N VAL A 4 -1.62 -12.21 -2.46
CA VAL A 4 -0.71 -12.93 -3.38
C VAL A 4 0.11 -11.89 -4.15
N ILE A 5 1.41 -11.98 -4.04
CA ILE A 5 2.32 -10.98 -4.62
C ILE A 5 2.84 -11.45 -5.99
N HIS A 6 2.94 -10.54 -6.93
CA HIS A 6 3.63 -10.80 -8.19
C HIS A 6 5.12 -11.14 -7.94
N PRO A 7 5.74 -12.12 -8.62
CA PRO A 7 7.14 -12.52 -8.38
C PRO A 7 8.14 -11.37 -8.43
N ARG A 8 7.86 -10.35 -9.22
CA ARG A 8 8.73 -9.19 -9.39
C ARG A 8 8.31 -7.98 -8.53
N LEU A 9 7.44 -8.18 -7.51
CA LEU A 9 6.95 -7.06 -6.68
C LEU A 9 8.08 -6.34 -5.97
N VAL A 10 8.98 -7.09 -5.33
CA VAL A 10 10.14 -6.52 -4.60
C VAL A 10 11.09 -5.82 -5.56
N GLU A 11 11.41 -6.47 -6.67
CA GLU A 11 12.24 -5.90 -7.73
C GLU A 11 11.67 -4.58 -8.24
N ASP A 12 10.36 -4.53 -8.54
CA ASP A 12 9.70 -3.32 -8.99
C ASP A 12 9.81 -2.18 -7.98
N HIS A 13 9.64 -2.46 -6.67
CA HIS A 13 9.85 -1.46 -5.64
C HIS A 13 11.30 -0.95 -5.59
N VAL A 14 12.27 -1.85 -5.73
CA VAL A 14 13.70 -1.51 -5.71
C VAL A 14 14.11 -0.70 -6.95
N GLU A 15 13.73 -1.16 -8.15
CA GLU A 15 14.06 -0.48 -9.42
C GLU A 15 13.46 0.93 -9.52
N HIS A 16 12.28 1.12 -8.93
CA HIS A 16 11.60 2.42 -8.93
C HIS A 16 11.88 3.26 -7.69
N ALA A 17 12.73 2.79 -6.76
CA ALA A 17 13.02 3.50 -5.52
C ALA A 17 13.70 4.85 -5.79
N ARG A 18 13.17 5.92 -5.17
CA ARG A 18 13.68 7.28 -5.30
C ARG A 18 13.91 7.90 -3.92
N ARG A 19 15.04 8.57 -3.74
CA ARG A 19 15.30 9.35 -2.50
C ARG A 19 14.23 10.43 -2.33
N GLY A 20 13.79 10.64 -1.09
CA GLY A 20 12.71 11.57 -0.77
C GLY A 20 11.31 11.11 -1.22
N HIS A 21 11.15 9.82 -1.55
CA HIS A 21 9.87 9.23 -1.91
C HIS A 21 9.68 7.87 -1.26
N PHE A 22 8.43 7.57 -0.86
CA PHE A 22 7.96 6.21 -0.61
C PHE A 22 7.12 5.74 -1.80
N SER A 23 7.11 4.45 -2.06
CA SER A 23 6.38 3.86 -3.18
C SER A 23 5.08 3.19 -2.72
N GLN A 24 4.04 3.33 -3.54
CA GLN A 24 2.76 2.66 -3.40
C GLN A 24 2.54 1.79 -4.62
N GLY A 25 2.54 0.47 -4.45
CA GLY A 25 2.19 -0.45 -5.52
C GLY A 25 0.69 -0.62 -5.72
N VAL A 26 0.29 -1.42 -6.69
CA VAL A 26 -1.11 -1.66 -7.04
C VAL A 26 -1.66 -2.85 -6.28
N ARG A 27 -2.87 -2.72 -5.72
CA ARG A 27 -3.66 -3.79 -5.14
C ARG A 27 -4.86 -4.12 -6.03
N ILE A 28 -4.89 -5.33 -6.56
CA ILE A 28 -5.96 -5.86 -7.41
C ILE A 28 -6.86 -6.75 -6.54
N PRO A 29 -8.10 -6.36 -6.22
CA PRO A 29 -9.02 -7.25 -5.51
C PRO A 29 -9.47 -8.39 -6.43
N LEU A 30 -9.48 -9.59 -5.90
CA LEU A 30 -10.07 -10.78 -6.51
C LEU A 30 -11.49 -10.96 -5.97
N ASP A 31 -12.37 -11.57 -6.77
CA ASP A 31 -13.63 -12.11 -6.27
C ASP A 31 -13.42 -13.52 -5.68
N ALA A 32 -14.49 -14.11 -5.12
CA ALA A 32 -14.44 -15.42 -4.50
C ALA A 32 -13.96 -16.52 -5.47
N HIS A 33 -14.40 -16.47 -6.74
CA HIS A 33 -13.99 -17.46 -7.75
C HIS A 33 -12.50 -17.33 -8.08
N ALA A 34 -12.02 -16.13 -8.39
CA ALA A 34 -10.60 -15.88 -8.68
C ALA A 34 -9.70 -16.20 -7.46
N THR A 35 -10.20 -15.98 -6.25
CA THR A 35 -9.51 -16.36 -5.02
C THR A 35 -9.29 -17.87 -4.95
N LEU A 36 -10.32 -18.67 -5.20
CA LEU A 36 -10.20 -20.14 -5.21
C LEU A 36 -9.23 -20.63 -6.31
N VAL A 37 -9.32 -20.05 -7.51
CA VAL A 37 -8.39 -20.37 -8.60
C VAL A 37 -6.96 -20.05 -8.22
N GLN A 38 -6.72 -18.89 -7.59
CA GLN A 38 -5.38 -18.46 -7.19
C GLN A 38 -4.78 -19.32 -6.05
N LEU A 39 -5.61 -19.87 -5.19
CA LEU A 39 -5.19 -20.76 -4.10
C LEU A 39 -5.00 -22.23 -4.53
N ALA A 40 -5.39 -22.61 -5.74
CA ALA A 40 -5.21 -23.97 -6.26
C ALA A 40 -3.70 -24.31 -6.38
N PRO A 41 -3.27 -25.54 -6.04
CA PRO A 41 -1.85 -25.93 -6.06
C PRO A 41 -1.16 -25.78 -7.44
N SER A 42 -1.93 -25.82 -8.52
CA SER A 42 -1.47 -25.66 -9.89
C SER A 42 -1.54 -24.22 -10.41
N ALA A 43 -2.02 -23.29 -9.60
CA ALA A 43 -2.20 -21.90 -10.03
C ALA A 43 -0.84 -21.20 -10.10
N GLY A 44 -0.40 -20.91 -11.31
CA GLY A 44 0.56 -19.82 -11.54
C GLY A 44 -0.11 -18.47 -11.20
N ILE A 45 0.68 -17.43 -10.95
CA ILE A 45 0.13 -16.08 -10.83
C ILE A 45 -0.56 -15.71 -12.14
N GLN A 46 -1.87 -15.62 -12.08
CA GLN A 46 -2.66 -15.28 -13.25
C GLN A 46 -2.60 -13.76 -13.46
N GLY A 47 -2.21 -13.37 -14.66
CA GLY A 47 -2.18 -11.98 -15.09
C GLY A 47 -3.60 -11.39 -15.28
N SER A 48 -3.68 -10.25 -15.90
CA SER A 48 -4.90 -9.46 -16.10
C SER A 48 -6.04 -10.16 -16.86
N LEU A 49 -5.78 -11.30 -17.49
CA LEU A 49 -6.79 -12.09 -18.20
C LEU A 49 -7.50 -13.11 -17.30
N ALA A 50 -7.08 -13.22 -16.01
CA ALA A 50 -7.72 -14.13 -15.08
C ALA A 50 -9.22 -13.83 -14.93
N PRO A 51 -10.10 -14.86 -14.97
CA PRO A 51 -11.51 -14.69 -14.60
C PRO A 51 -11.64 -14.11 -13.18
N GLY A 52 -12.65 -13.26 -12.95
CA GLY A 52 -12.89 -12.69 -11.62
C GLY A 52 -12.14 -11.38 -11.32
N LEU A 53 -11.34 -10.86 -12.26
CA LEU A 53 -10.81 -9.50 -12.17
C LEU A 53 -11.85 -8.52 -12.72
N GLY A 54 -12.52 -7.79 -11.85
CA GLY A 54 -13.56 -6.83 -12.22
C GLY A 54 -13.06 -5.42 -12.50
N GLY A 55 -13.78 -4.69 -13.36
CA GLY A 55 -13.69 -3.24 -13.54
C GLY A 55 -12.35 -2.71 -14.10
N LEU A 56 -12.15 -1.38 -13.96
CA LEU A 56 -10.95 -0.65 -14.43
C LEU A 56 -9.62 -1.19 -13.85
N ARG A 57 -9.66 -1.84 -12.68
CA ARG A 57 -8.47 -2.39 -12.02
C ARG A 57 -7.87 -3.59 -12.74
N ARG A 58 -8.65 -4.25 -13.60
CA ARG A 58 -8.16 -5.33 -14.47
C ARG A 58 -7.03 -4.85 -15.39
N GLY A 59 -7.13 -3.63 -15.92
CA GLY A 59 -6.08 -3.02 -16.73
C GLY A 59 -4.75 -2.84 -16.00
N TYR A 60 -4.78 -2.66 -14.69
CA TYR A 60 -3.56 -2.46 -13.87
C TYR A 60 -2.84 -3.76 -13.49
N ALA A 61 -3.43 -4.92 -13.79
CA ALA A 61 -2.81 -6.24 -13.55
C ALA A 61 -1.74 -6.60 -14.60
N PHE A 62 -1.59 -5.80 -15.65
CA PHE A 62 -0.45 -5.91 -16.58
C PHE A 62 0.79 -5.25 -16.00
N ARG A 63 1.91 -5.97 -16.02
CA ARG A 63 3.20 -5.40 -15.65
C ARG A 63 3.83 -4.70 -16.86
N LEU A 64 3.90 -3.38 -16.82
CA LEU A 64 4.50 -2.50 -17.83
C LEU A 64 5.34 -1.41 -17.16
N PRO A 65 6.56 -1.73 -16.64
CA PRO A 65 7.35 -0.84 -15.79
C PRO A 65 7.65 0.53 -16.41
N ALA A 66 7.87 0.59 -17.72
CA ALA A 66 8.10 1.85 -18.43
C ALA A 66 6.89 2.80 -18.32
N MET A 67 5.67 2.27 -18.37
CA MET A 67 4.44 3.05 -18.16
C MET A 67 4.33 3.57 -16.74
N SER A 68 4.81 2.79 -15.75
CA SER A 68 4.86 3.25 -14.36
C SER A 68 5.70 4.52 -14.20
N VAL A 69 6.83 4.61 -14.88
CA VAL A 69 7.67 5.81 -14.88
C VAL A 69 6.95 7.00 -15.49
N LEU A 70 6.29 6.79 -16.62
CA LEU A 70 5.60 7.86 -17.36
C LEU A 70 4.40 8.41 -16.60
N LEU A 71 3.60 7.53 -15.97
CA LEU A 71 2.32 7.87 -15.34
C LEU A 71 2.41 8.18 -13.85
N ARG A 72 3.60 8.15 -13.23
CA ARG A 72 3.78 8.24 -11.77
C ARG A 72 3.09 9.44 -11.08
N ARG A 73 3.02 10.60 -11.77
CA ARG A 73 2.34 11.79 -11.22
C ARG A 73 0.82 11.65 -11.24
N ALA A 74 0.27 11.22 -12.38
CA ALA A 74 -1.16 11.01 -12.54
C ALA A 74 -1.67 9.85 -11.67
N ALA A 75 -0.87 8.81 -11.48
CA ALA A 75 -1.22 7.63 -10.70
C ALA A 75 -1.50 7.95 -9.21
N ASN A 76 -0.89 8.99 -8.64
CA ASN A 76 -1.12 9.40 -7.25
C ASN A 76 -2.58 9.85 -7.00
N SER A 77 -3.25 10.42 -7.99
CA SER A 77 -4.67 10.80 -7.89
C SER A 77 -5.63 9.63 -8.14
N ILE A 78 -5.17 8.58 -8.82
CA ILE A 78 -5.99 7.42 -9.22
C ILE A 78 -5.99 6.34 -8.14
N ILE A 79 -4.82 6.06 -7.53
CA ILE A 79 -4.64 4.97 -6.58
C ILE A 79 -4.67 5.48 -5.14
N ALA A 80 -5.60 4.98 -4.35
CA ALA A 80 -5.67 5.28 -2.93
C ALA A 80 -4.51 4.65 -2.15
N ILE A 81 -4.13 5.27 -1.04
CA ILE A 81 -3.15 4.74 -0.08
C ILE A 81 -3.65 3.41 0.47
N LYS A 82 -2.77 2.40 0.51
CA LYS A 82 -3.01 1.06 1.04
C LYS A 82 -1.71 0.48 1.61
N SER A 83 -1.68 0.20 2.90
CA SER A 83 -0.51 -0.36 3.61
C SER A 83 -0.01 -1.70 3.07
N CYS A 84 -0.89 -2.49 2.49
CA CYS A 84 -0.58 -3.86 2.04
C CYS A 84 0.44 -3.94 0.89
N ASN A 85 0.82 -2.82 0.26
CA ASN A 85 1.76 -2.81 -0.87
C ASN A 85 2.49 -1.47 -0.95
N GLN A 86 3.43 -1.25 -0.03
CA GLN A 86 4.21 -0.02 0.07
C GLN A 86 5.70 -0.35 0.24
N GLY A 87 6.56 0.51 -0.32
CA GLY A 87 8.01 0.45 -0.15
C GLY A 87 8.55 1.74 0.45
N PHE A 88 9.38 1.61 1.48
CA PHE A 88 9.95 2.74 2.22
C PHE A 88 11.47 2.63 2.30
N TRP A 89 12.16 3.74 2.31
CA TRP A 89 13.53 3.78 2.78
C TRP A 89 13.53 3.58 4.30
N ARG A 90 14.32 2.63 4.78
CA ARG A 90 14.42 2.32 6.22
C ARG A 90 14.68 3.57 7.07
N ARG A 91 15.59 4.44 6.63
CA ARG A 91 15.91 5.69 7.34
C ARG A 91 14.69 6.61 7.48
N ASP A 92 13.85 6.71 6.43
CA ASP A 92 12.69 7.59 6.41
C ASP A 92 11.59 7.06 7.32
N LEU A 93 11.38 5.73 7.32
CA LEU A 93 10.46 5.06 8.23
C LEU A 93 10.88 5.23 9.70
N LEU A 94 12.19 5.12 9.98
CA LEU A 94 12.74 5.34 11.33
C LEU A 94 12.63 6.80 11.77
N ALA A 95 12.82 7.74 10.86
CA ALA A 95 12.71 9.17 11.16
C ALA A 95 11.30 9.55 11.62
N VAL A 96 10.26 8.95 11.03
CA VAL A 96 8.86 9.19 11.41
C VAL A 96 8.37 8.26 12.53
N ASN A 97 9.22 7.36 13.04
CA ASN A 97 8.91 6.38 14.09
C ASN A 97 7.96 5.23 13.67
N GLY A 98 7.87 4.91 12.37
CA GLY A 98 7.04 3.82 11.87
C GLY A 98 5.54 4.06 11.99
N PHE A 99 4.76 2.99 12.14
CA PHE A 99 3.32 3.08 12.41
C PHE A 99 3.05 3.61 13.81
N ASP A 100 1.97 4.37 13.98
CA ASP A 100 1.51 4.87 15.28
C ASP A 100 0.71 3.76 15.98
N GLU A 101 1.22 3.21 17.06
CA GLU A 101 0.61 2.13 17.85
C GLU A 101 -0.62 2.54 18.66
N GLU A 102 -0.88 3.86 18.75
CA GLU A 102 -2.15 4.36 19.29
C GLU A 102 -3.33 4.07 18.34
N MET A 103 -3.05 3.84 17.06
CA MET A 103 -4.05 3.48 16.04
C MET A 103 -4.37 1.99 16.10
N ARG A 104 -5.30 1.62 16.97
CA ARG A 104 -5.70 0.22 17.17
C ARG A 104 -6.83 -0.18 16.23
N GLY A 105 -6.82 -1.45 15.81
CA GLY A 105 -7.85 -2.02 14.92
C GLY A 105 -7.73 -1.47 13.49
N TRP A 106 -8.83 -1.45 12.77
CA TRP A 106 -8.84 -1.13 11.34
C TRP A 106 -9.14 0.34 11.08
N GLY A 107 -8.36 0.94 10.17
CA GLY A 107 -8.69 2.15 9.42
C GLY A 107 -7.75 3.33 9.65
N SER A 108 -7.33 3.93 8.55
CA SER A 108 -6.52 5.15 8.46
C SER A 108 -5.08 5.08 8.99
N GLU A 109 -4.59 3.94 9.48
CA GLU A 109 -3.22 3.74 9.94
C GLU A 109 -2.20 3.97 8.81
N ASP A 110 -2.54 3.54 7.60
CA ASP A 110 -1.74 3.75 6.39
C ASP A 110 -1.70 5.22 5.96
N LYS A 111 -2.84 5.90 6.05
CA LYS A 111 -2.95 7.32 5.71
C LYS A 111 -2.21 8.19 6.71
N GLU A 112 -2.25 7.82 7.98
CA GLU A 112 -1.59 8.56 9.06
C GLU A 112 -0.06 8.48 8.91
N LEU A 113 0.50 7.28 8.69
CA LEU A 113 1.92 7.11 8.39
C LEU A 113 2.33 7.92 7.16
N CYS A 114 1.54 7.84 6.07
CA CYS A 114 1.82 8.60 4.86
C CYS A 114 1.76 10.12 5.10
N ALA A 115 0.82 10.61 5.92
CA ALA A 115 0.75 12.03 6.27
C ALA A 115 2.01 12.49 7.02
N ARG A 116 2.54 11.70 7.99
CA ARG A 116 3.80 12.05 8.66
C ARG A 116 4.99 12.05 7.70
N LEU A 117 5.06 11.09 6.78
CA LEU A 117 6.10 11.07 5.75
C LEU A 117 6.00 12.33 4.85
N GLU A 118 4.79 12.68 4.41
CA GLU A 118 4.56 13.87 3.58
C GLU A 118 4.88 15.17 4.33
N ASN A 119 4.52 15.28 5.61
CA ASN A 119 4.90 16.39 6.50
C ASN A 119 6.43 16.49 6.65
N ALA A 120 7.14 15.37 6.64
CA ALA A 120 8.60 15.30 6.66
C ALA A 120 9.25 15.55 5.27
N GLY A 121 8.48 15.93 4.26
CA GLY A 121 8.96 16.21 2.90
C GLY A 121 9.17 14.98 2.02
N ILE A 122 8.77 13.79 2.48
CA ILE A 122 8.90 12.53 1.74
C ILE A 122 7.61 12.29 0.96
N ARG A 123 7.69 12.33 -0.36
CA ARG A 123 6.51 12.33 -1.24
C ARG A 123 6.08 10.92 -1.63
N ARG A 124 4.79 10.73 -1.87
CA ARG A 124 4.27 9.49 -2.45
C ARG A 124 4.62 9.36 -3.93
N GLN A 125 4.96 8.14 -4.36
CA GLN A 125 5.12 7.74 -5.73
C GLN A 125 4.30 6.46 -5.97
N THR A 126 3.31 6.52 -6.84
CA THR A 126 2.50 5.34 -7.18
C THR A 126 3.09 4.61 -8.39
N LEU A 127 3.26 3.29 -8.23
CA LEU A 127 3.82 2.40 -9.24
C LEU A 127 2.68 1.71 -10.02
N LEU A 128 1.96 2.49 -10.84
CA LEU A 128 0.93 1.95 -11.71
C LEU A 128 1.58 1.04 -12.77
N PHE A 129 1.04 -0.15 -13.01
CA PHE A 129 1.62 -1.19 -13.89
C PHE A 129 2.95 -1.80 -13.39
N ALA A 130 3.30 -1.61 -12.14
CA ALA A 130 4.44 -2.25 -11.48
C ALA A 130 4.09 -2.51 -10.00
N ALA A 131 4.90 -3.31 -9.30
CA ALA A 131 4.66 -3.69 -7.92
C ALA A 131 3.22 -4.17 -7.68
N ILE A 132 2.81 -5.20 -8.40
CA ILE A 132 1.44 -5.70 -8.41
C ILE A 132 1.24 -6.72 -7.29
N ALA A 133 0.15 -6.57 -6.53
CA ALA A 133 -0.32 -7.56 -5.57
C ALA A 133 -1.81 -7.83 -5.75
N PHE A 134 -2.23 -9.08 -5.57
CA PHE A 134 -3.61 -9.52 -5.65
C PHE A 134 -4.14 -9.74 -4.23
N HIS A 135 -5.32 -9.21 -3.97
CA HIS A 135 -5.97 -9.31 -2.66
C HIS A 135 -7.09 -10.34 -2.73
N LEU A 136 -6.94 -11.40 -1.97
CA LEU A 136 -7.91 -12.50 -1.89
C LEU A 136 -9.23 -12.00 -1.31
N ASP A 137 -10.33 -12.57 -1.75
CA ASP A 137 -11.65 -12.27 -1.20
C ASP A 137 -11.79 -12.88 0.20
N HIS A 138 -12.24 -12.06 1.12
CA HIS A 138 -12.51 -12.45 2.51
C HIS A 138 -13.53 -11.50 3.16
N PRO A 139 -14.20 -11.93 4.23
CA PRO A 139 -15.08 -11.05 5.00
C PRO A 139 -14.34 -9.79 5.49
N PRO A 140 -14.99 -8.61 5.45
CA PRO A 140 -14.36 -7.37 5.88
C PRO A 140 -14.05 -7.37 7.39
N ALA A 141 -12.93 -6.74 7.76
CA ALA A 141 -12.58 -6.55 9.16
C ALA A 141 -13.58 -5.63 9.89
N SER A 142 -13.67 -5.80 11.22
CA SER A 142 -14.47 -4.92 12.07
C SER A 142 -14.03 -3.45 11.92
N ARG A 143 -14.99 -2.54 11.83
CA ARG A 143 -14.76 -1.10 11.68
C ARG A 143 -14.95 -0.29 12.95
N GLY A 144 -15.00 -0.96 14.11
CA GLY A 144 -15.27 -0.28 15.40
C GLY A 144 -14.31 0.87 15.73
N SER A 145 -13.04 0.76 15.34
CA SER A 145 -12.02 1.79 15.59
C SER A 145 -11.92 2.86 14.49
N ALA A 146 -12.63 2.72 13.38
CA ALA A 146 -12.42 3.55 12.20
C ALA A 146 -12.61 5.06 12.45
N ALA A 147 -13.58 5.44 13.29
CA ALA A 147 -13.84 6.85 13.61
C ALA A 147 -12.73 7.48 14.46
N ALA A 148 -12.23 6.75 15.47
CA ALA A 148 -11.11 7.19 16.32
C ALA A 148 -9.83 7.33 15.49
N ASN A 149 -9.49 6.34 14.68
CA ASN A 149 -8.31 6.36 13.82
C ASN A 149 -8.41 7.48 12.76
N LEU A 150 -9.61 7.75 12.24
CA LEU A 150 -9.83 8.87 11.33
C LEU A 150 -9.55 10.23 11.99
N ALA A 151 -9.91 10.38 13.28
CA ALA A 151 -9.63 11.59 14.03
C ALA A 151 -8.13 11.80 14.25
N LEU A 152 -7.38 10.74 14.59
CA LEU A 152 -5.92 10.77 14.72
C LEU A 152 -5.24 11.15 13.41
N TRP A 153 -5.64 10.56 12.29
CA TRP A 153 -5.11 10.94 10.97
C TRP A 153 -5.38 12.42 10.64
N ARG A 154 -6.61 12.91 10.88
CA ARG A 154 -6.95 14.33 10.64
C ARG A 154 -6.11 15.26 11.49
N GLU A 155 -5.84 14.89 12.73
CA GLU A 155 -4.97 15.65 13.63
C GLU A 155 -3.53 15.68 13.12
N THR A 156 -2.99 14.55 12.64
CA THR A 156 -1.67 14.51 12.01
C THR A 156 -1.57 15.43 10.80
N VAL A 157 -2.59 15.47 9.95
CA VAL A 157 -2.63 16.38 8.79
C VAL A 157 -2.71 17.84 9.25
N ARG A 158 -3.54 18.15 10.26
CA ARG A 158 -3.76 19.51 10.78
C ARG A 158 -2.54 20.07 11.49
N SER A 159 -1.88 19.27 12.32
CA SER A 159 -0.74 19.71 13.14
C SER A 159 0.58 19.76 12.34
N GLY A 160 0.66 19.08 11.20
CA GLY A 160 1.91 18.95 10.46
C GLY A 160 2.97 18.09 11.16
N ARG A 161 2.58 17.30 12.20
CA ARG A 161 3.53 16.45 12.92
C ARG A 161 4.20 15.47 11.96
N THR A 162 5.50 15.25 12.16
CA THR A 162 6.32 14.36 11.34
C THR A 162 6.62 13.02 12.01
N ARG A 163 6.34 12.91 13.32
CA ARG A 163 6.70 11.74 14.12
C ARG A 163 5.57 11.41 15.10
N CYS A 164 5.30 10.11 15.31
CA CYS A 164 4.42 9.64 16.39
C CYS A 164 5.21 9.36 17.67
N ASP A 165 4.53 9.41 18.81
CA ASP A 165 5.12 9.14 20.12
C ASP A 165 5.20 7.64 20.41
N ALA A 166 4.27 6.87 19.86
CA ALA A 166 4.14 5.43 20.05
C ALA A 166 4.46 4.69 18.75
N GLY A 167 5.70 4.25 18.57
CA GLY A 167 6.09 3.54 17.36
C GLY A 167 7.35 2.71 17.57
N ILE A 168 8.19 2.59 16.55
CA ILE A 168 9.37 1.71 16.50
C ILE A 168 10.30 1.87 17.71
N ASP A 169 10.43 3.07 18.29
CA ASP A 169 11.31 3.33 19.41
C ASP A 169 10.96 2.53 20.66
N ARG A 170 9.68 2.15 20.83
CA ARG A 170 9.23 1.30 21.94
C ARG A 170 9.81 -0.12 21.88
N HIS A 171 10.30 -0.54 20.73
CA HIS A 171 10.80 -1.89 20.44
C HIS A 171 12.30 -1.93 20.16
N ARG A 172 12.98 -0.80 20.32
CA ARG A 172 14.44 -0.76 20.22
C ARG A 172 15.08 -1.02 21.57
N PRO A 173 16.07 -1.93 21.61
CA PRO A 173 16.88 -2.09 22.82
C PRO A 173 17.66 -0.83 23.17
#